data_8bf4037f38890a2fc1186ef4d3759327
#
_entry.id   8bf4037f38890a2fc1186ef4d3759327
#
_cell.length_a   1.000
_cell.length_b   1.000
_cell.length_c   1.000
_cell.angle_alpha   90.00
_cell.angle_beta   90.00
_cell.angle_gamma   90.00
#
_symmetry.space_group_name_H-M   'P 1'
#
loop_
_entity.id
_entity.type
_entity.pdbx_description
1 polymer ?
#
loop_
_entity_poly.entity_id
_entity_poly.type
_entity_poly.pdbx_seq_one_letter_code
_entity_poly.pdbx_strand_id
1 'polypeptide(L)'
;MNLPDHPLLYAILDLGYVDPEDAERITAALLAGGADLLQLRAKGQDKVLIQEIAEKLLPLCRAAKVPFIVNDFADIALAVGADGLHIGQDDGSLIEARKRVGDDMMIGRSTHSVVQAAEALAEGFDYIGFGPLFPTPTKQGRPGIGLSNVAAVQQDVGSRIPVFCIGGIKRSNLTEVVAAGARNVVIVSDLLTAEDVFAAVEEVKAQLR
;
A
#
# COMPACT_ATOMS: atom_id res chain seq x y z
N MET A 1 2.02 -5.69 14.61
CA MET A 1 1.51 -6.86 13.83
C MET A 1 2.68 -7.48 13.08
N ASN A 2 2.78 -8.82 13.04
CA ASN A 2 3.83 -9.48 12.25
C ASN A 2 3.27 -9.82 10.86
N LEU A 3 3.82 -9.20 9.82
CA LEU A 3 3.51 -9.59 8.44
C LEU A 3 4.12 -10.96 8.12
N PRO A 4 3.50 -11.75 7.21
CA PRO A 4 4.02 -13.06 6.81
C PRO A 4 5.43 -12.96 6.19
N ASP A 5 6.22 -14.02 6.34
CA ASP A 5 7.59 -14.09 5.78
C ASP A 5 7.61 -14.71 4.36
N HIS A 6 6.73 -14.26 3.50
CA HIS A 6 6.72 -14.56 2.06
C HIS A 6 6.57 -13.27 1.26
N PRO A 7 6.80 -13.26 -0.05
CA PRO A 7 6.54 -12.07 -0.88
C PRO A 7 5.09 -11.62 -0.78
N LEU A 8 4.88 -10.32 -0.54
CA LEU A 8 3.57 -9.74 -0.25
C LEU A 8 3.05 -8.89 -1.39
N LEU A 9 1.76 -9.01 -1.67
CA LEU A 9 0.99 -8.10 -2.50
C LEU A 9 0.19 -7.14 -1.60
N TYR A 10 0.49 -5.87 -1.69
CA TYR A 10 -0.25 -4.79 -1.04
C TYR A 10 -1.19 -4.15 -2.07
N ALA A 11 -2.47 -4.41 -1.96
CA ALA A 11 -3.50 -3.83 -2.82
C ALA A 11 -3.96 -2.47 -2.25
N ILE A 12 -4.20 -1.50 -3.13
CA ILE A 12 -4.79 -0.20 -2.76
C ILE A 12 -6.11 -0.07 -3.50
N LEU A 13 -7.21 0.02 -2.74
CA LEU A 13 -8.49 0.48 -3.25
C LEU A 13 -8.45 2.01 -3.33
N ASP A 14 -8.33 2.53 -4.54
CA ASP A 14 -8.24 3.98 -4.79
C ASP A 14 -9.52 4.47 -5.45
N LEU A 15 -10.25 5.36 -4.77
CA LEU A 15 -11.49 5.95 -5.27
C LEU A 15 -11.28 6.90 -6.47
N GLY A 16 -10.04 7.07 -6.94
CA GLY A 16 -9.75 7.66 -8.24
C GLY A 16 -9.97 6.69 -9.41
N TYR A 17 -10.14 5.38 -9.15
CA TYR A 17 -10.36 4.32 -10.14
C TYR A 17 -11.64 3.52 -9.89
N VAL A 18 -12.17 3.55 -8.68
CA VAL A 18 -13.32 2.74 -8.26
C VAL A 18 -14.41 3.67 -7.73
N ASP A 19 -15.61 3.51 -8.24
CA ASP A 19 -16.76 4.22 -7.71
C ASP A 19 -17.07 3.75 -6.27
N PRO A 20 -17.48 4.65 -5.37
CA PRO A 20 -17.83 4.31 -3.98
C PRO A 20 -18.78 3.13 -3.83
N GLU A 21 -19.74 3.00 -4.74
CA GLU A 21 -20.75 1.93 -4.76
C GLU A 21 -20.12 0.55 -5.03
N ASP A 22 -19.02 0.50 -5.75
CA ASP A 22 -18.29 -0.73 -6.09
C ASP A 22 -17.20 -1.10 -5.07
N ALA A 23 -16.91 -0.24 -4.09
CA ALA A 23 -15.79 -0.41 -3.17
C ALA A 23 -15.78 -1.76 -2.44
N GLU A 24 -16.94 -2.21 -1.94
CA GLU A 24 -17.07 -3.50 -1.24
C GLU A 24 -16.84 -4.67 -2.20
N ARG A 25 -17.43 -4.64 -3.39
CA ARG A 25 -17.30 -5.70 -4.40
C ARG A 25 -15.85 -5.86 -4.86
N ILE A 26 -15.18 -4.76 -5.18
CA ILE A 26 -13.79 -4.77 -5.61
C ILE A 26 -12.87 -5.21 -4.47
N THR A 27 -13.11 -4.74 -3.25
CA THR A 27 -12.37 -5.19 -2.06
C THR A 27 -12.49 -6.70 -1.87
N ALA A 28 -13.71 -7.25 -1.94
CA ALA A 28 -13.92 -8.69 -1.82
C ALA A 28 -13.13 -9.48 -2.88
N ALA A 29 -13.08 -9.00 -4.13
CA ALA A 29 -12.31 -9.63 -5.20
C ALA A 29 -10.79 -9.55 -4.95
N LEU A 30 -10.27 -8.40 -4.49
CA LEU A 30 -8.85 -8.23 -4.12
C LEU A 30 -8.44 -9.20 -3.00
N LEU A 31 -9.26 -9.31 -1.95
CA LEU A 31 -9.00 -10.18 -0.81
C LEU A 31 -9.09 -11.67 -1.19
N ALA A 32 -10.12 -12.04 -1.96
CA ALA A 32 -10.31 -13.42 -2.41
C ALA A 32 -9.18 -13.90 -3.34
N GLY A 33 -8.63 -13.01 -4.19
CA GLY A 33 -7.48 -13.29 -5.04
C GLY A 33 -6.17 -13.44 -4.28
N GLY A 34 -6.12 -13.05 -3.00
CA GLY A 34 -4.96 -13.27 -2.12
C GLY A 34 -4.11 -12.03 -1.87
N ALA A 35 -4.66 -10.82 -1.90
CA ALA A 35 -3.98 -9.64 -1.39
C ALA A 35 -3.60 -9.82 0.08
N ASP A 36 -2.37 -9.47 0.46
CA ASP A 36 -1.84 -9.65 1.82
C ASP A 36 -2.04 -8.41 2.71
N LEU A 37 -2.20 -7.23 2.12
CA LEU A 37 -2.60 -5.98 2.76
C LEU A 37 -3.58 -5.24 1.87
N LEU A 38 -4.50 -4.49 2.48
CA LEU A 38 -5.42 -3.61 1.77
C LEU A 38 -5.32 -2.19 2.31
N GLN A 39 -5.22 -1.21 1.41
CA GLN A 39 -5.30 0.21 1.77
C GLN A 39 -6.50 0.86 1.11
N LEU A 40 -7.25 1.67 1.87
CA LEU A 40 -8.20 2.64 1.31
C LEU A 40 -7.48 3.95 1.03
N ARG A 41 -7.49 4.37 -0.24
CA ARG A 41 -7.01 5.67 -0.70
C ARG A 41 -8.16 6.45 -1.35
N ALA A 42 -8.47 7.63 -0.83
CA ALA A 42 -9.63 8.41 -1.24
C ALA A 42 -9.31 9.91 -1.29
N LYS A 43 -8.28 10.28 -2.07
CA LYS A 43 -7.83 11.68 -2.19
C LYS A 43 -8.91 12.53 -2.85
N GLY A 44 -9.20 13.69 -2.24
CA GLY A 44 -10.18 14.65 -2.76
C GLY A 44 -11.64 14.29 -2.45
N GLN A 45 -11.89 13.19 -1.76
CA GLN A 45 -13.22 12.82 -1.29
C GLN A 45 -13.55 13.47 0.06
N ASP A 46 -14.84 13.58 0.35
CA ASP A 46 -15.32 14.05 1.65
C ASP A 46 -14.99 13.05 2.76
N LYS A 47 -14.62 13.55 3.96
CA LYS A 47 -14.23 12.70 5.08
C LYS A 47 -15.35 11.78 5.58
N VAL A 48 -16.60 12.21 5.50
CA VAL A 48 -17.74 11.37 5.90
C VAL A 48 -17.84 10.16 4.97
N LEU A 49 -17.75 10.38 3.66
CA LEU A 49 -17.73 9.30 2.68
C LEU A 49 -16.55 8.35 2.89
N ILE A 50 -15.34 8.87 3.17
CA ILE A 50 -14.16 8.05 3.42
C ILE A 50 -14.39 7.16 4.64
N GLN A 51 -14.93 7.71 5.72
CA GLN A 51 -15.22 6.96 6.93
C GLN A 51 -16.29 5.89 6.70
N GLU A 52 -17.39 6.22 6.03
CA GLU A 52 -18.45 5.25 5.68
C GLU A 52 -17.91 4.07 4.86
N ILE A 53 -17.05 4.35 3.89
CA ILE A 53 -16.40 3.29 3.09
C ILE A 53 -15.45 2.49 3.96
N ALA A 54 -14.61 3.12 4.78
CA ALA A 54 -13.68 2.41 5.66
C ALA A 54 -14.42 1.47 6.63
N GLU A 55 -15.56 1.91 7.18
CA GLU A 55 -16.42 1.10 8.07
C GLU A 55 -17.01 -0.14 7.36
N LYS A 56 -17.27 -0.04 6.04
CA LYS A 56 -17.76 -1.17 5.23
C LYS A 56 -16.63 -2.13 4.83
N LEU A 57 -15.42 -1.62 4.56
CA LEU A 57 -14.30 -2.44 4.11
C LEU A 57 -13.62 -3.21 5.25
N LEU A 58 -13.55 -2.61 6.45
CA LEU A 58 -12.88 -3.22 7.61
C LEU A 58 -13.39 -4.63 7.95
N PRO A 59 -14.73 -4.90 8.01
CA PRO A 59 -15.23 -6.25 8.27
C PRO A 59 -14.78 -7.28 7.23
N LEU A 60 -14.68 -6.89 5.95
CA LEU A 60 -14.21 -7.77 4.87
C LEU A 60 -12.75 -8.14 5.09
N CYS A 61 -11.91 -7.15 5.40
CA CYS A 61 -10.49 -7.37 5.70
C CYS A 61 -10.30 -8.26 6.93
N ARG A 62 -11.08 -8.04 8.00
CA ARG A 62 -11.03 -8.88 9.22
C ARG A 62 -11.44 -10.31 8.94
N ALA A 63 -12.50 -10.54 8.15
CA ALA A 63 -12.93 -11.87 7.76
C ALA A 63 -11.86 -12.62 6.95
N ALA A 64 -11.15 -11.89 6.07
CA ALA A 64 -10.03 -12.41 5.29
C ALA A 64 -8.71 -12.50 6.09
N LYS A 65 -8.64 -11.94 7.31
CA LYS A 65 -7.43 -11.79 8.13
C LYS A 65 -6.33 -10.98 7.42
N VAL A 66 -6.73 -9.99 6.63
CA VAL A 66 -5.85 -9.08 5.91
C VAL A 66 -5.83 -7.74 6.63
N PRO A 67 -4.64 -7.17 6.96
CA PRO A 67 -4.54 -5.84 7.57
C PRO A 67 -5.18 -4.76 6.71
N PHE A 68 -5.97 -3.89 7.35
CA PHE A 68 -6.62 -2.75 6.72
C PHE A 68 -5.92 -1.44 7.07
N ILE A 69 -5.49 -0.71 6.05
CA ILE A 69 -4.72 0.53 6.17
C ILE A 69 -5.57 1.69 5.63
N VAL A 70 -5.56 2.82 6.33
CA VAL A 70 -6.15 4.08 5.84
C VAL A 70 -5.04 5.01 5.38
N ASN A 71 -5.19 5.62 4.20
CA ASN A 71 -4.21 6.57 3.68
C ASN A 71 -4.51 7.99 4.13
N ASP A 72 -3.53 8.74 4.64
CA ASP A 72 -3.51 10.17 5.02
C ASP A 72 -4.40 10.57 6.22
N PHE A 73 -5.52 9.92 6.48
CA PHE A 73 -6.53 10.33 7.46
C PHE A 73 -6.39 9.59 8.80
N ALA A 74 -5.51 10.10 9.67
CA ALA A 74 -5.25 9.51 10.99
C ALA A 74 -6.49 9.47 11.90
N ASP A 75 -7.34 10.49 11.83
CA ASP A 75 -8.61 10.57 12.54
C ASP A 75 -9.59 9.47 12.14
N ILE A 76 -9.69 9.19 10.85
CA ILE A 76 -10.53 8.11 10.32
C ILE A 76 -9.92 6.74 10.67
N ALA A 77 -8.60 6.57 10.47
CA ALA A 77 -7.92 5.32 10.83
C ALA A 77 -8.19 4.91 12.28
N LEU A 78 -8.09 5.88 13.20
CA LEU A 78 -8.39 5.66 14.62
C LEU A 78 -9.87 5.37 14.86
N ALA A 79 -10.77 6.17 14.28
CA ALA A 79 -12.21 6.07 14.52
C ALA A 79 -12.79 4.72 14.08
N VAL A 80 -12.33 4.19 12.93
CA VAL A 80 -12.80 2.89 12.42
C VAL A 80 -12.06 1.70 13.06
N GLY A 81 -10.93 1.94 13.74
CA GLY A 81 -10.08 0.89 14.28
C GLY A 81 -9.34 0.13 13.19
N ALA A 82 -8.78 0.87 12.21
CA ALA A 82 -7.90 0.31 11.20
C ALA A 82 -6.63 -0.29 11.82
N ASP A 83 -6.01 -1.24 11.13
CA ASP A 83 -4.77 -1.86 11.57
C ASP A 83 -3.56 -0.96 11.32
N GLY A 84 -3.69 0.02 10.40
CA GLY A 84 -2.59 0.92 10.10
C GLY A 84 -3.01 2.21 9.41
N LEU A 85 -2.04 3.13 9.38
CA LEU A 85 -2.06 4.42 8.70
C LEU A 85 -0.90 4.48 7.71
N HIS A 86 -1.11 5.01 6.50
CA HIS A 86 -0.04 5.31 5.57
C HIS A 86 0.04 6.80 5.30
N ILE A 87 1.23 7.41 5.44
CA ILE A 87 1.44 8.84 5.21
C ILE A 87 2.48 9.11 4.13
N GLY A 88 2.28 10.19 3.39
CA GLY A 88 3.22 10.71 2.41
C GLY A 88 4.27 11.63 3.04
N GLN A 89 5.21 12.13 2.23
CA GLN A 89 6.31 13.01 2.71
C GLN A 89 5.81 14.34 3.28
N ASP A 90 4.66 14.82 2.80
CA ASP A 90 4.09 16.12 3.16
C ASP A 90 3.00 16.03 4.25
N ASP A 91 2.71 14.80 4.75
CA ASP A 91 1.58 14.54 5.67
C ASP A 91 1.99 14.55 7.17
N GLY A 92 3.16 15.12 7.48
CA GLY A 92 3.67 15.25 8.85
C GLY A 92 4.71 14.18 9.23
N SER A 93 5.11 14.21 10.49
CA SER A 93 6.13 13.32 11.06
C SER A 93 5.51 12.06 11.69
N LEU A 94 6.35 11.02 11.93
CA LEU A 94 5.94 9.86 12.70
C LEU A 94 5.45 10.22 14.11
N ILE A 95 6.12 11.18 14.76
CA ILE A 95 5.75 11.63 16.12
C ILE A 95 4.34 12.23 16.13
N GLU A 96 4.01 13.04 15.12
CA GLU A 96 2.67 13.62 15.01
C GLU A 96 1.60 12.57 14.70
N ALA A 97 1.93 11.61 13.84
CA ALA A 97 1.04 10.47 13.55
C ALA A 97 0.81 9.63 14.81
N ARG A 98 1.87 9.24 15.53
CA ARG A 98 1.77 8.48 16.80
C ARG A 98 0.92 9.19 17.86
N LYS A 99 1.05 10.51 18.02
CA LYS A 99 0.20 11.29 18.93
C LYS A 99 -1.29 11.18 18.62
N ARG A 100 -1.64 10.94 17.37
CA ARG A 100 -3.05 10.82 16.92
C ARG A 100 -3.59 9.40 17.02
N VAL A 101 -2.79 8.40 16.60
CA VAL A 101 -3.26 7.02 16.46
C VAL A 101 -2.74 6.07 17.54
N GLY A 102 -1.83 6.51 18.40
CA GLY A 102 -1.20 5.68 19.44
C GLY A 102 -0.04 4.83 18.92
N ASP A 103 0.51 4.00 19.81
CA ASP A 103 1.71 3.20 19.54
C ASP A 103 1.42 1.85 18.88
N ASP A 104 0.20 1.34 19.02
CA ASP A 104 -0.19 0.01 18.55
C ASP A 104 -0.53 -0.04 17.05
N MET A 105 -0.94 1.09 16.45
CA MET A 105 -1.30 1.17 15.03
C MET A 105 -0.04 1.16 14.14
N MET A 106 -0.03 0.33 13.11
CA MET A 106 1.06 0.29 12.14
C MET A 106 1.10 1.59 11.31
N ILE A 107 2.28 2.22 11.18
CA ILE A 107 2.43 3.45 10.38
C ILE A 107 3.47 3.24 9.28
N GLY A 108 3.01 3.39 8.03
CA GLY A 108 3.85 3.34 6.84
C GLY A 108 4.18 4.71 6.26
N ARG A 109 5.31 4.79 5.56
CA ARG A 109 5.82 6.01 4.92
C ARG A 109 6.05 5.84 3.42
N SER A 110 5.56 6.76 2.59
CA SER A 110 5.99 6.86 1.20
C SER A 110 7.43 7.38 1.13
N THR A 111 8.31 6.75 0.35
CA THR A 111 9.70 7.18 0.11
C THR A 111 10.04 7.15 -1.38
N HIS A 112 10.91 8.08 -1.82
CA HIS A 112 11.22 8.32 -3.23
C HIS A 112 12.71 8.28 -3.53
N SER A 113 13.55 8.01 -2.54
CA SER A 113 15.00 7.87 -2.66
C SER A 113 15.55 6.93 -1.59
N VAL A 114 16.78 6.45 -1.79
CA VAL A 114 17.50 5.64 -0.80
C VAL A 114 17.65 6.39 0.52
N VAL A 115 17.91 7.70 0.45
CA VAL A 115 18.05 8.56 1.64
C VAL A 115 16.75 8.58 2.44
N GLN A 116 15.61 8.86 1.79
CA GLN A 116 14.31 8.86 2.46
C GLN A 116 13.93 7.49 3.03
N ALA A 117 14.32 6.39 2.37
CA ALA A 117 14.10 5.04 2.89
C ALA A 117 14.90 4.79 4.18
N ALA A 118 16.18 5.21 4.21
CA ALA A 118 17.02 5.10 5.40
C ALA A 118 16.55 6.01 6.55
N GLU A 119 16.11 7.23 6.24
CA GLU A 119 15.52 8.16 7.22
C GLU A 119 14.26 7.57 7.84
N ALA A 120 13.33 7.04 7.05
CA ALA A 120 12.11 6.43 7.55
C ALA A 120 12.40 5.22 8.47
N LEU A 121 13.42 4.41 8.15
CA LEU A 121 13.87 3.33 9.03
C LEU A 121 14.42 3.90 10.36
N ALA A 122 15.25 4.95 10.29
CA ALA A 122 15.85 5.57 11.47
C ALA A 122 14.81 6.26 12.38
N GLU A 123 13.76 6.83 11.79
CA GLU A 123 12.63 7.44 12.51
C GLU A 123 11.76 6.38 13.20
N GLY A 124 11.75 5.11 12.76
CA GLY A 124 11.01 4.02 13.35
C GLY A 124 9.63 3.75 12.71
N PHE A 125 9.47 4.06 11.42
CA PHE A 125 8.29 3.61 10.67
C PHE A 125 8.21 2.09 10.60
N ASP A 126 7.01 1.54 10.61
CA ASP A 126 6.78 0.09 10.62
C ASP A 126 6.99 -0.55 9.24
N TYR A 127 6.81 0.21 8.16
CA TYR A 127 7.08 -0.19 6.78
C TYR A 127 7.22 1.04 5.88
N ILE A 128 7.75 0.83 4.67
CA ILE A 128 7.84 1.89 3.66
C ILE A 128 7.26 1.46 2.32
N GLY A 129 6.69 2.45 1.59
CA GLY A 129 6.47 2.37 0.16
C GLY A 129 7.66 3.02 -0.58
N PHE A 130 8.32 2.29 -1.49
CA PHE A 130 9.47 2.77 -2.24
C PHE A 130 9.14 2.96 -3.72
N GLY A 131 9.12 4.20 -4.20
CA GLY A 131 8.74 4.52 -5.57
C GLY A 131 8.34 5.99 -5.76
N PRO A 132 7.75 6.37 -6.93
CA PRO A 132 7.27 5.46 -7.98
C PRO A 132 8.41 4.88 -8.82
N LEU A 133 8.43 3.56 -9.04
CA LEU A 133 9.47 2.94 -9.88
C LEU A 133 9.34 3.36 -11.34
N PHE A 134 8.11 3.42 -11.85
CA PHE A 134 7.77 3.87 -13.20
C PHE A 134 6.83 5.07 -13.13
N PRO A 135 6.73 5.88 -14.20
CA PRO A 135 5.71 6.92 -14.29
C PRO A 135 4.30 6.35 -14.05
N THR A 136 3.49 7.06 -13.28
CA THR A 136 2.16 6.58 -12.89
C THR A 136 1.13 7.71 -12.87
N PRO A 137 -0.09 7.50 -13.36
CA PRO A 137 -1.16 8.48 -13.27
C PRO A 137 -1.65 8.71 -11.82
N THR A 138 -1.46 7.74 -10.92
CA THR A 138 -1.91 7.82 -9.52
C THR A 138 -1.20 8.94 -8.73
N LYS A 139 0.06 9.25 -9.06
CA LYS A 139 0.82 10.39 -8.50
C LYS A 139 1.35 11.24 -9.65
N GLN A 140 0.48 12.08 -10.24
CA GLN A 140 0.82 12.94 -11.37
C GLN A 140 2.03 13.83 -11.09
N GLY A 141 2.88 14.03 -12.11
CA GLY A 141 4.02 14.96 -12.07
C GLY A 141 5.29 14.41 -11.42
N ARG A 142 5.31 13.17 -10.92
CA ARG A 142 6.54 12.55 -10.41
C ARG A 142 7.16 11.63 -11.46
N PRO A 143 8.42 11.85 -11.86
CA PRO A 143 9.13 10.91 -12.71
C PRO A 143 9.36 9.59 -11.96
N GLY A 144 9.45 8.48 -12.69
CA GLY A 144 9.85 7.21 -12.10
C GLY A 144 11.30 7.26 -11.61
N ILE A 145 11.56 6.66 -10.45
CA ILE A 145 12.92 6.57 -9.87
C ILE A 145 13.73 5.40 -10.45
N GLY A 146 13.10 4.55 -11.26
CA GLY A 146 13.72 3.39 -11.89
C GLY A 146 13.96 2.22 -10.91
N LEU A 147 14.61 1.18 -11.42
CA LEU A 147 14.84 -0.08 -10.69
C LEU A 147 16.21 -0.18 -10.03
N SER A 148 17.16 0.69 -10.38
CA SER A 148 18.58 0.58 -10.01
C SER A 148 18.85 0.51 -8.50
N ASN A 149 17.98 1.12 -7.69
CA ASN A 149 18.15 1.16 -6.23
C ASN A 149 17.30 0.14 -5.47
N VAL A 150 16.50 -0.68 -6.16
CA VAL A 150 15.58 -1.62 -5.51
C VAL A 150 16.34 -2.64 -4.65
N ALA A 151 17.37 -3.30 -5.22
CA ALA A 151 18.16 -4.29 -4.49
C ALA A 151 18.85 -3.68 -3.26
N ALA A 152 19.44 -2.49 -3.38
CA ALA A 152 20.11 -1.81 -2.27
C ALA A 152 19.12 -1.48 -1.14
N VAL A 153 17.97 -0.86 -1.45
CA VAL A 153 16.96 -0.54 -0.44
C VAL A 153 16.38 -1.82 0.18
N GLN A 154 16.17 -2.87 -0.60
CA GLN A 154 15.71 -4.16 -0.07
C GLN A 154 16.73 -4.78 0.88
N GLN A 155 18.03 -4.66 0.61
CA GLN A 155 19.08 -5.15 1.46
C GLN A 155 19.24 -4.32 2.74
N ASP A 156 19.32 -2.99 2.62
CA ASP A 156 19.69 -2.09 3.72
C ASP A 156 18.50 -1.81 4.66
N VAL A 157 17.31 -1.63 4.10
CA VAL A 157 16.07 -1.31 4.82
C VAL A 157 15.15 -2.54 4.94
N GLY A 158 14.97 -3.28 3.84
CA GLY A 158 14.07 -4.42 3.77
C GLY A 158 14.46 -5.61 4.65
N SER A 159 15.73 -5.68 5.10
CA SER A 159 16.20 -6.62 6.11
C SER A 159 15.69 -6.33 7.54
N ARG A 160 15.11 -5.15 7.76
CA ARG A 160 14.69 -4.65 9.09
C ARG A 160 13.21 -4.31 9.18
N ILE A 161 12.66 -3.69 8.13
CA ILE A 161 11.22 -3.37 8.00
C ILE A 161 10.75 -3.70 6.58
N PRO A 162 9.48 -4.05 6.36
CA PRO A 162 8.95 -4.33 5.04
C PRO A 162 9.11 -3.15 4.08
N VAL A 163 9.68 -3.41 2.91
CA VAL A 163 9.75 -2.47 1.79
C VAL A 163 8.78 -2.92 0.71
N PHE A 164 7.82 -2.07 0.38
CA PHE A 164 6.86 -2.29 -0.68
C PHE A 164 7.22 -1.42 -1.89
N CYS A 165 7.70 -2.04 -2.96
CA CYS A 165 7.94 -1.36 -4.24
C CYS A 165 6.62 -0.94 -4.88
N ILE A 166 6.53 0.33 -5.33
CA ILE A 166 5.28 0.92 -5.82
C ILE A 166 5.52 1.84 -7.02
N GLY A 167 4.46 2.09 -7.78
CA GLY A 167 4.38 3.09 -8.83
C GLY A 167 4.64 2.52 -10.22
N GLY A 168 3.57 2.46 -11.01
CA GLY A 168 3.58 1.97 -12.38
C GLY A 168 3.87 0.48 -12.52
N ILE A 169 3.83 -0.28 -11.42
CA ILE A 169 3.95 -1.75 -11.45
C ILE A 169 2.65 -2.33 -12.01
N LYS A 170 2.80 -3.26 -12.94
CA LYS A 170 1.71 -3.98 -13.62
C LYS A 170 2.09 -5.45 -13.71
N ARG A 171 1.11 -6.33 -13.98
CA ARG A 171 1.37 -7.75 -14.25
C ARG A 171 2.39 -7.94 -15.37
N SER A 172 2.36 -7.09 -16.39
CA SER A 172 3.27 -7.16 -17.56
C SER A 172 4.73 -6.80 -17.28
N ASN A 173 5.03 -6.04 -16.19
CA ASN A 173 6.40 -5.64 -15.82
C ASN A 173 6.83 -6.18 -14.45
N LEU A 174 5.99 -6.99 -13.79
CA LEU A 174 6.28 -7.50 -12.44
C LEU A 174 7.55 -8.35 -12.39
N THR A 175 7.77 -9.19 -13.41
CA THR A 175 8.97 -10.04 -13.49
C THR A 175 10.27 -9.22 -13.45
N GLU A 176 10.34 -8.07 -14.14
CA GLU A 176 11.54 -7.21 -14.09
C GLU A 176 11.70 -6.53 -12.73
N VAL A 177 10.59 -6.18 -12.05
CA VAL A 177 10.61 -5.59 -10.71
C VAL A 177 11.13 -6.60 -9.68
N VAL A 178 10.67 -7.85 -9.76
CA VAL A 178 11.16 -8.95 -8.90
C VAL A 178 12.63 -9.26 -9.21
N ALA A 179 13.02 -9.30 -10.49
CA ALA A 179 14.42 -9.51 -10.89
C ALA A 179 15.36 -8.40 -10.40
N ALA A 180 14.85 -7.16 -10.24
CA ALA A 180 15.59 -6.05 -9.65
C ALA A 180 15.75 -6.16 -8.10
N GLY A 181 15.17 -7.18 -7.46
CA GLY A 181 15.30 -7.47 -6.04
C GLY A 181 14.08 -7.08 -5.19
N ALA A 182 12.97 -6.65 -5.80
CA ALA A 182 11.76 -6.38 -5.03
C ALA A 182 11.19 -7.67 -4.43
N ARG A 183 10.92 -7.65 -3.14
CA ARG A 183 10.26 -8.75 -2.43
C ARG A 183 8.76 -8.53 -2.32
N ASN A 184 8.34 -7.31 -1.94
CA ASN A 184 6.94 -6.96 -1.78
C ASN A 184 6.58 -5.85 -2.77
N VAL A 185 5.37 -5.89 -3.30
CA VAL A 185 4.91 -4.95 -4.31
C VAL A 185 3.54 -4.35 -3.98
N VAL A 186 3.32 -3.13 -4.48
CA VAL A 186 2.01 -2.47 -4.51
C VAL A 186 1.58 -2.32 -5.95
N ILE A 187 0.42 -2.84 -6.28
CA ILE A 187 -0.21 -2.68 -7.60
C ILE A 187 -1.57 -2.03 -7.42
N VAL A 188 -1.84 -0.95 -8.16
CA VAL A 188 -3.08 -0.17 -8.04
C VAL A 188 -3.90 -0.27 -9.31
N SER A 189 -3.64 0.60 -10.28
CA SER A 189 -4.48 0.74 -11.48
C SER A 189 -4.61 -0.55 -12.29
N ASP A 190 -3.53 -1.31 -12.44
CA ASP A 190 -3.54 -2.56 -13.21
C ASP A 190 -4.49 -3.64 -12.62
N LEU A 191 -4.67 -3.63 -11.30
CA LEU A 191 -5.66 -4.49 -10.64
C LEU A 191 -7.06 -3.88 -10.71
N LEU A 192 -7.20 -2.59 -10.36
CA LEU A 192 -8.51 -1.95 -10.22
C LEU A 192 -9.23 -1.75 -11.56
N THR A 193 -8.50 -1.68 -12.67
CA THR A 193 -9.06 -1.56 -14.03
C THR A 193 -9.10 -2.88 -14.79
N ALA A 194 -8.76 -4.01 -14.15
CA ALA A 194 -8.87 -5.32 -14.75
C ALA A 194 -10.35 -5.71 -14.92
N GLU A 195 -10.67 -6.41 -16.01
CA GLU A 195 -12.00 -6.94 -16.26
C GLU A 195 -12.41 -7.94 -15.17
N ASP A 196 -11.47 -8.78 -14.72
CA ASP A 196 -11.60 -9.69 -13.59
C ASP A 196 -10.49 -9.39 -12.56
N VAL A 197 -10.87 -8.67 -11.50
CA VAL A 197 -9.95 -8.25 -10.43
C VAL A 197 -9.41 -9.47 -9.65
N PHE A 198 -10.25 -10.48 -9.40
CA PHE A 198 -9.84 -11.70 -8.71
C PHE A 198 -8.75 -12.43 -9.48
N ALA A 199 -8.98 -12.71 -10.76
CA ALA A 199 -8.01 -13.39 -11.62
C ALA A 199 -6.71 -12.57 -11.77
N ALA A 200 -6.80 -11.23 -11.86
CA ALA A 200 -5.64 -10.36 -11.93
C ALA A 200 -4.77 -10.46 -10.67
N VAL A 201 -5.37 -10.54 -9.49
CA VAL A 201 -4.65 -10.73 -8.22
C VAL A 201 -4.00 -12.11 -8.14
N GLU A 202 -4.71 -13.18 -8.53
CA GLU A 202 -4.14 -14.52 -8.57
C GLU A 202 -2.92 -14.61 -9.50
N GLU A 203 -2.98 -13.95 -10.68
CA GLU A 203 -1.85 -13.86 -11.61
C GLU A 203 -0.64 -13.20 -10.97
N VAL A 204 -0.83 -12.06 -10.26
CA VAL A 204 0.25 -11.40 -9.49
C VAL A 204 0.82 -12.32 -8.42
N LYS A 205 -0.04 -12.96 -7.63
CA LYS A 205 0.40 -13.88 -6.56
C LYS A 205 1.17 -15.07 -7.11
N ALA A 206 0.82 -15.57 -8.29
CA ALA A 206 1.56 -16.63 -8.96
C ALA A 206 2.96 -16.20 -9.40
N GLN A 207 3.12 -14.94 -9.87
CA GLN A 207 4.42 -14.37 -10.26
C GLN A 207 5.33 -14.01 -9.06
N LEU A 208 4.77 -13.81 -7.86
CA LEU A 208 5.52 -13.51 -6.63
C LEU A 208 6.04 -14.76 -5.90
N ARG A 209 5.57 -15.94 -6.25
CA ARG A 209 6.02 -17.25 -5.68
C ARG A 209 7.31 -17.73 -6.31
#